data_be2bdcafd9605d8200c6228460706ac4
#
_entry.id   be2bdcafd9605d8200c6228460706ac4
#
_cell.length_a   1.000
_cell.length_b   1.000
_cell.length_c   1.000
_cell.angle_alpha   90.00
_cell.angle_beta   90.00
_cell.angle_gamma   90.00
#
_symmetry.space_group_name_H-M   'P 1'
#
loop_
_entity.id
_entity.type
_entity.pdbx_description
1 polymer ?
#
loop_
_entity_poly.entity_id
_entity_poly.type
_entity_poly.pdbx_seq_one_letter_code
_entity_poly.pdbx_strand_id
1 'polypeptide(L)'
;MESDNIKKALLAMSGGVDSSVAAYMMKEHGYDCIGVTMKLFQNEDAGVSRKKSCCSLDDVEDARSVAHNLGIPYYVFNFTADFKKQVMDRFVAAYENGATPNPCIDCNRYLKFDSLYHRAQELGCHYVVTGHYARIEQREDGRYLLKKAADPAKDQSYVLYSLTQEQLAHTMFPLGDMNKHQTRMIADQQNFYNADKPDSQDICFVPDGDYAGFIRRFTGKDYPAGDFTDKDGNVLGQHKGIIGYTVGQRKGLGIAAGKPVYVTKICPAENRVILGDNEDLFHRELDVEDFNFISFENPPAEFRAKAKVRYRQKEQWATVKVTGERSIHITFDEPQRAITKGQAAVLYDGDIVIGGGVIVG
;
A
#
# COMPACT_ATOMS: atom_id res chain seq x y z
N MET A 1 -5.93 13.76 -43.50
CA MET A 1 -4.87 13.13 -42.65
C MET A 1 -5.27 13.44 -41.23
N GLU A 2 -5.98 12.52 -40.58
CA GLU A 2 -6.20 12.57 -39.15
C GLU A 2 -4.81 12.45 -38.54
N SER A 3 -4.36 13.49 -37.85
CA SER A 3 -3.20 13.37 -36.97
C SER A 3 -3.59 12.33 -35.92
N ASP A 4 -3.02 11.14 -35.99
CA ASP A 4 -3.06 10.18 -34.90
C ASP A 4 -2.68 10.94 -33.63
N ASN A 5 -3.69 11.14 -32.78
CA ASN A 5 -3.53 11.91 -31.55
C ASN A 5 -2.75 11.01 -30.57
N ILE A 6 -1.41 11.03 -30.69
CA ILE A 6 -0.50 10.22 -29.87
C ILE A 6 -0.81 10.58 -28.41
N LYS A 7 -1.32 9.59 -27.67
CA LYS A 7 -1.67 9.80 -26.26
C LYS A 7 -0.41 9.96 -25.43
N LYS A 8 -0.40 10.96 -24.57
CA LYS A 8 0.70 11.24 -23.65
C LYS A 8 0.55 10.45 -22.37
N ALA A 9 1.68 9.97 -21.84
CA ALA A 9 1.75 9.19 -20.62
C ALA A 9 2.80 9.74 -19.66
N LEU A 10 2.42 9.96 -18.40
CA LEU A 10 3.31 10.32 -17.31
C LEU A 10 3.75 9.04 -16.58
N LEU A 11 5.03 8.74 -16.64
CA LEU A 11 5.62 7.51 -16.13
C LEU A 11 6.20 7.74 -14.73
N ALA A 12 5.61 7.15 -13.69
CA ALA A 12 6.14 7.22 -12.33
C ALA A 12 7.37 6.29 -12.18
N MET A 13 8.54 6.86 -12.27
CA MET A 13 9.83 6.15 -12.24
C MET A 13 10.46 6.27 -10.85
N SER A 14 10.53 5.16 -10.13
CA SER A 14 11.08 5.10 -8.77
C SER A 14 12.57 4.73 -8.72
N GLY A 15 13.23 4.57 -9.85
CA GLY A 15 14.59 4.03 -9.92
C GLY A 15 14.67 2.50 -9.73
N GLY A 16 13.54 1.82 -9.60
CA GLY A 16 13.46 0.35 -9.55
C GLY A 16 13.24 -0.27 -10.92
N VAL A 17 13.61 -1.55 -11.09
CA VAL A 17 13.49 -2.29 -12.35
C VAL A 17 12.08 -2.29 -12.92
N ASP A 18 11.06 -2.44 -12.08
CA ASP A 18 9.67 -2.53 -12.53
C ASP A 18 9.20 -1.23 -13.21
N SER A 19 9.48 -0.07 -12.60
CA SER A 19 9.14 1.22 -13.20
C SER A 19 9.92 1.51 -14.49
N SER A 20 11.16 1.01 -14.59
CA SER A 20 12.00 1.15 -15.79
C SER A 20 11.45 0.34 -16.96
N VAL A 21 11.05 -0.91 -16.71
CA VAL A 21 10.45 -1.78 -17.74
C VAL A 21 9.07 -1.27 -18.14
N ALA A 22 8.26 -0.78 -17.19
CA ALA A 22 6.99 -0.15 -17.51
C ALA A 22 7.18 1.06 -18.45
N ALA A 23 8.19 1.90 -18.20
CA ALA A 23 8.53 3.03 -19.05
C ALA A 23 8.94 2.59 -20.47
N TYR A 24 9.79 1.57 -20.58
CA TYR A 24 10.18 0.98 -21.85
C TYR A 24 8.98 0.48 -22.65
N MET A 25 8.11 -0.31 -22.02
CA MET A 25 6.92 -0.86 -22.68
C MET A 25 6.01 0.25 -23.23
N MET A 26 5.79 1.32 -22.48
CA MET A 26 4.97 2.44 -22.96
C MET A 26 5.59 3.12 -24.17
N LYS A 27 6.92 3.30 -24.17
CA LYS A 27 7.65 3.88 -25.31
C LYS A 27 7.52 2.99 -26.54
N GLU A 28 7.71 1.67 -26.40
CA GLU A 28 7.57 0.69 -27.50
C GLU A 28 6.14 0.65 -28.06
N HIS A 29 5.12 0.87 -27.23
CA HIS A 29 3.74 0.98 -27.67
C HIS A 29 3.39 2.34 -28.31
N GLY A 30 4.36 3.21 -28.53
CA GLY A 30 4.19 4.46 -29.27
C GLY A 30 3.55 5.61 -28.48
N TYR A 31 3.55 5.57 -27.15
CA TYR A 31 3.11 6.69 -26.34
C TYR A 31 4.14 7.83 -26.33
N ASP A 32 3.65 9.07 -26.27
CA ASP A 32 4.47 10.23 -25.96
C ASP A 32 4.69 10.26 -24.44
N CYS A 33 5.90 9.91 -24.01
CA CYS A 33 6.20 9.59 -22.61
C CYS A 33 6.98 10.72 -21.92
N ILE A 34 6.59 11.03 -20.68
CA ILE A 34 7.34 11.89 -19.76
C ILE A 34 7.65 11.09 -18.50
N GLY A 35 8.93 10.91 -18.19
CA GLY A 35 9.38 10.25 -16.94
C GLY A 35 9.36 11.21 -15.75
N VAL A 36 8.91 10.75 -14.60
CA VAL A 36 8.94 11.56 -13.38
C VAL A 36 9.32 10.72 -12.17
N THR A 37 10.22 11.24 -11.34
CA THR A 37 10.43 10.73 -9.98
C THR A 37 9.77 11.67 -8.97
N MET A 38 9.02 11.08 -8.05
CA MET A 38 8.39 11.80 -6.94
C MET A 38 9.36 11.87 -5.78
N LYS A 39 9.84 13.08 -5.41
CA LYS A 39 10.56 13.29 -4.17
C LYS A 39 9.55 13.32 -3.02
N LEU A 40 9.50 12.24 -2.22
CA LEU A 40 8.47 12.00 -1.21
C LEU A 40 8.85 12.54 0.17
N PHE A 41 10.11 12.45 0.59
CA PHE A 41 10.59 12.93 1.89
C PHE A 41 12.06 13.33 1.81
N GLN A 42 12.52 14.03 2.83
CA GLN A 42 13.93 14.30 3.08
C GLN A 42 14.48 13.23 4.02
N ASN A 43 15.72 12.82 3.84
CA ASN A 43 16.33 11.78 4.68
C ASN A 43 16.39 12.19 6.15
N GLU A 44 16.54 13.48 6.41
CA GLU A 44 16.52 14.08 7.74
C GLU A 44 15.16 13.90 8.43
N ASP A 45 14.06 14.09 7.70
CA ASP A 45 12.68 13.94 8.23
C ASP A 45 12.37 12.49 8.60
N ALA A 46 12.91 11.55 7.83
CA ALA A 46 12.74 10.11 8.08
C ALA A 46 13.77 9.54 9.08
N GLY A 47 14.82 10.30 9.44
CA GLY A 47 15.93 9.82 10.26
C GLY A 47 16.72 8.70 9.60
N VAL A 48 16.72 8.64 8.25
CA VAL A 48 17.33 7.59 7.46
C VAL A 48 18.71 8.04 6.97
N SER A 49 19.71 7.19 7.09
CA SER A 49 21.02 7.49 6.50
C SER A 49 20.91 7.53 4.96
N ARG A 50 21.67 8.43 4.32
CA ARG A 50 21.65 8.71 2.86
C ARG A 50 21.73 7.47 1.93
N LYS A 51 22.10 6.31 2.45
CA LYS A 51 22.34 5.09 1.66
C LYS A 51 21.16 4.10 1.60
N LYS A 52 20.00 4.38 2.23
CA LYS A 52 18.94 3.36 2.40
C LYS A 52 17.51 3.83 2.12
N SER A 53 17.26 4.93 1.42
CA SER A 53 15.90 5.40 1.13
C SER A 53 15.53 5.17 -0.34
N CYS A 54 14.26 4.78 -0.62
CA CYS A 54 13.72 4.63 -1.99
C CYS A 54 13.60 5.94 -2.80
N CYS A 55 14.01 7.08 -2.24
CA CYS A 55 14.11 8.38 -2.91
C CYS A 55 15.53 8.91 -2.72
N SER A 56 16.53 8.02 -2.69
CA SER A 56 17.94 8.40 -2.63
C SER A 56 18.33 9.13 -3.91
N LEU A 57 19.43 9.89 -3.86
CA LEU A 57 20.00 10.47 -5.08
C LEU A 57 20.30 9.37 -6.11
N ASP A 58 20.69 8.18 -5.65
CA ASP A 58 20.98 7.03 -6.52
C ASP A 58 19.72 6.56 -7.27
N ASP A 59 18.54 6.51 -6.61
CA ASP A 59 17.29 6.15 -7.27
C ASP A 59 16.84 7.16 -8.33
N VAL A 60 17.05 8.44 -8.05
CA VAL A 60 16.80 9.53 -9.02
C VAL A 60 17.74 9.43 -10.21
N GLU A 61 19.02 9.14 -9.98
CA GLU A 61 20.02 8.95 -11.05
C GLU A 61 19.73 7.68 -11.86
N ASP A 62 19.33 6.57 -11.23
CA ASP A 62 18.89 5.35 -11.93
C ASP A 62 17.71 5.64 -12.85
N ALA A 63 16.67 6.31 -12.34
CA ALA A 63 15.50 6.68 -13.13
C ALA A 63 15.86 7.63 -14.28
N ARG A 64 16.74 8.61 -14.02
CA ARG A 64 17.23 9.56 -15.03
C ARG A 64 18.01 8.84 -16.13
N SER A 65 18.89 7.90 -15.76
CA SER A 65 19.68 7.10 -16.71
C SER A 65 18.77 6.30 -17.63
N VAL A 66 17.75 5.62 -17.08
CA VAL A 66 16.77 4.89 -17.89
C VAL A 66 15.99 5.83 -18.81
N ALA A 67 15.50 6.95 -18.31
CA ALA A 67 14.77 7.93 -19.12
C ALA A 67 15.66 8.47 -20.28
N HIS A 68 16.92 8.74 -20.01
CA HIS A 68 17.88 9.17 -21.03
C HIS A 68 18.10 8.09 -22.11
N ASN A 69 18.28 6.83 -21.70
CA ASN A 69 18.43 5.70 -22.63
C ASN A 69 17.18 5.51 -23.51
N LEU A 70 16.00 5.76 -22.95
CA LEU A 70 14.73 5.70 -23.68
C LEU A 70 14.47 6.95 -24.54
N GLY A 71 15.27 8.00 -24.42
CA GLY A 71 15.09 9.28 -25.13
C GLY A 71 13.79 10.00 -24.74
N ILE A 72 13.38 9.92 -23.46
CA ILE A 72 12.19 10.59 -22.95
C ILE A 72 12.57 11.74 -22.01
N PRO A 73 11.79 12.85 -21.98
CA PRO A 73 11.94 13.91 -20.98
C PRO A 73 11.79 13.35 -19.57
N TYR A 74 12.59 13.88 -18.62
CA TYR A 74 12.56 13.42 -17.24
C TYR A 74 12.57 14.58 -16.25
N TYR A 75 11.72 14.50 -15.22
CA TYR A 75 11.60 15.52 -14.18
C TYR A 75 11.57 14.90 -12.79
N VAL A 76 11.88 15.72 -11.78
CA VAL A 76 11.70 15.37 -10.36
C VAL A 76 10.67 16.32 -9.77
N PHE A 77 9.54 15.76 -9.31
CA PHE A 77 8.50 16.54 -8.66
C PHE A 77 8.61 16.46 -7.14
N ASN A 78 8.46 17.61 -6.48
CA ASN A 78 8.52 17.68 -5.03
C ASN A 78 7.14 17.48 -4.42
N PHE A 79 6.94 16.32 -3.79
CA PHE A 79 5.73 15.96 -3.04
C PHE A 79 6.00 15.80 -1.54
N THR A 80 7.07 16.37 -1.01
CA THR A 80 7.47 16.16 0.40
C THR A 80 6.41 16.65 1.39
N ALA A 81 5.76 17.77 1.13
CA ALA A 81 4.70 18.31 1.99
C ALA A 81 3.46 17.40 1.98
N ASP A 82 3.03 16.96 0.79
CA ASP A 82 1.87 16.09 0.64
C ASP A 82 2.15 14.71 1.27
N PHE A 83 3.34 14.15 1.04
CA PHE A 83 3.73 12.88 1.63
C PHE A 83 3.77 12.95 3.16
N LYS A 84 4.33 14.02 3.71
CA LYS A 84 4.32 14.23 5.16
C LYS A 84 2.88 14.21 5.69
N LYS A 85 2.00 15.03 5.11
CA LYS A 85 0.61 15.20 5.57
C LYS A 85 -0.24 13.93 5.35
N GLN A 86 -0.18 13.35 4.15
CA GLN A 86 -1.12 12.30 3.75
C GLN A 86 -0.63 10.89 4.10
N VAL A 87 0.68 10.70 4.33
CA VAL A 87 1.23 9.38 4.60
C VAL A 87 1.87 9.33 5.99
N MET A 88 2.86 10.19 6.29
CA MET A 88 3.63 10.07 7.54
C MET A 88 2.79 10.51 8.75
N ASP A 89 2.10 11.65 8.69
CA ASP A 89 1.25 12.12 9.80
C ASP A 89 0.09 11.15 10.07
N ARG A 90 -0.53 10.56 9.02
CA ARG A 90 -1.57 9.54 9.15
C ARG A 90 -1.04 8.23 9.74
N PHE A 91 0.14 7.82 9.32
CA PHE A 91 0.83 6.66 9.88
C PHE A 91 1.06 6.83 11.39
N VAL A 92 1.58 7.96 11.81
CA VAL A 92 1.80 8.29 13.22
C VAL A 92 0.49 8.30 14.00
N ALA A 93 -0.52 9.04 13.51
CA ALA A 93 -1.82 9.13 14.15
C ALA A 93 -2.48 7.75 14.33
N ALA A 94 -2.35 6.85 13.35
CA ALA A 94 -2.89 5.50 13.46
C ALA A 94 -2.23 4.72 14.61
N TYR A 95 -0.90 4.74 14.72
CA TYR A 95 -0.18 4.08 15.83
C TYR A 95 -0.50 4.69 17.19
N GLU A 96 -0.62 6.02 17.30
CA GLU A 96 -1.04 6.71 18.52
C GLU A 96 -2.45 6.28 18.96
N ASN A 97 -3.31 5.90 18.01
CA ASN A 97 -4.65 5.38 18.25
C ASN A 97 -4.73 3.84 18.31
N GLY A 98 -3.59 3.15 18.50
CA GLY A 98 -3.52 1.70 18.65
C GLY A 98 -3.88 0.91 17.38
N ALA A 99 -3.90 1.57 16.23
CA ALA A 99 -4.12 0.95 14.93
C ALA A 99 -2.79 0.66 14.22
N THR A 100 -2.82 -0.21 13.22
CA THR A 100 -1.63 -0.54 12.41
C THR A 100 -1.94 -0.27 10.95
N PRO A 101 -1.55 0.89 10.39
CA PRO A 101 -1.86 1.29 9.02
C PRO A 101 -0.99 0.57 7.98
N ASN A 102 -1.41 0.64 6.72
CA ASN A 102 -0.56 0.33 5.58
C ASN A 102 -0.30 1.62 4.77
N PRO A 103 0.83 2.31 4.99
CA PRO A 103 1.11 3.60 4.38
C PRO A 103 1.27 3.54 2.85
N CYS A 104 1.52 2.36 2.27
CA CYS A 104 1.57 2.20 0.81
C CYS A 104 0.20 2.44 0.17
N ILE A 105 -0.90 2.12 0.86
CA ILE A 105 -2.26 2.41 0.41
C ILE A 105 -2.47 3.93 0.36
N ASP A 106 -2.11 4.65 1.42
CA ASP A 106 -2.21 6.11 1.47
C ASP A 106 -1.32 6.77 0.40
N CYS A 107 -0.11 6.28 0.19
CA CYS A 107 0.79 6.76 -0.86
C CYS A 107 0.18 6.57 -2.26
N ASN A 108 -0.40 5.40 -2.54
CA ASN A 108 -1.08 5.17 -3.81
C ASN A 108 -2.29 6.09 -3.95
N ARG A 109 -3.16 6.16 -2.92
CA ARG A 109 -4.41 6.91 -2.93
C ARG A 109 -4.20 8.41 -3.13
N TYR A 110 -3.35 9.04 -2.31
CA TYR A 110 -3.25 10.50 -2.22
C TYR A 110 -2.13 11.09 -3.06
N LEU A 111 -1.07 10.32 -3.36
CA LEU A 111 0.05 10.86 -4.11
C LEU A 111 0.11 10.34 -5.55
N LYS A 112 0.20 9.00 -5.74
CA LYS A 112 0.43 8.47 -7.09
C LYS A 112 -0.78 8.62 -8.00
N PHE A 113 -1.98 8.38 -7.47
CA PHE A 113 -3.21 8.38 -8.28
C PHE A 113 -4.13 9.58 -7.99
N ASP A 114 -3.68 10.55 -7.17
CA ASP A 114 -4.33 11.83 -6.96
C ASP A 114 -3.38 12.98 -7.32
N SER A 115 -2.42 13.34 -6.45
CA SER A 115 -1.52 14.48 -6.69
C SER A 115 -0.72 14.35 -8.01
N LEU A 116 -0.19 13.16 -8.32
CA LEU A 116 0.53 12.92 -9.56
C LEU A 116 -0.41 12.91 -10.77
N TYR A 117 -1.65 12.43 -10.62
CA TYR A 117 -2.66 12.47 -11.67
C TYR A 117 -3.02 13.93 -12.05
N HIS A 118 -3.22 14.80 -11.07
CA HIS A 118 -3.42 16.23 -11.33
C HIS A 118 -2.24 16.86 -12.08
N ARG A 119 -1.01 16.50 -11.70
CA ARG A 119 0.18 16.95 -12.44
C ARG A 119 0.24 16.40 -13.87
N ALA A 120 -0.21 15.17 -14.07
CA ALA A 120 -0.32 14.58 -15.41
C ALA A 120 -1.28 15.39 -16.29
N GLN A 121 -2.45 15.75 -15.75
CA GLN A 121 -3.43 16.60 -16.45
C GLN A 121 -2.86 17.97 -16.84
N GLU A 122 -2.15 18.66 -15.91
CA GLU A 122 -1.49 19.95 -16.17
C GLU A 122 -0.46 19.87 -17.33
N LEU A 123 0.19 18.71 -17.49
CA LEU A 123 1.15 18.44 -18.58
C LEU A 123 0.49 17.93 -19.86
N GLY A 124 -0.85 17.83 -19.89
CA GLY A 124 -1.60 17.28 -21.01
C GLY A 124 -1.40 15.78 -21.20
N CYS A 125 -0.98 15.05 -20.14
CA CYS A 125 -0.87 13.60 -20.17
C CYS A 125 -2.24 12.95 -19.92
N HIS A 126 -2.56 11.93 -20.72
CA HIS A 126 -3.80 11.19 -20.62
C HIS A 126 -3.75 10.09 -19.55
N TYR A 127 -2.56 9.57 -19.29
CA TYR A 127 -2.37 8.43 -18.40
C TYR A 127 -1.26 8.69 -17.38
N VAL A 128 -1.47 8.19 -16.15
CA VAL A 128 -0.42 7.93 -15.17
C VAL A 128 -0.05 6.44 -15.28
N VAL A 129 1.23 6.16 -15.44
CA VAL A 129 1.75 4.79 -15.59
C VAL A 129 2.67 4.47 -14.45
N THR A 130 2.52 3.29 -13.88
CA THR A 130 3.39 2.81 -12.79
C THR A 130 3.82 1.36 -13.03
N GLY A 131 4.87 0.94 -12.37
CA GLY A 131 5.37 -0.44 -12.38
C GLY A 131 4.60 -1.39 -11.44
N HIS A 132 3.33 -1.11 -11.10
CA HIS A 132 2.55 -2.04 -10.30
C HIS A 132 2.13 -3.27 -11.11
N TYR A 133 2.12 -4.41 -10.42
CA TYR A 133 1.57 -5.66 -10.92
C TYR A 133 0.08 -5.74 -10.54
N ALA A 134 -0.76 -5.26 -11.43
CA ALA A 134 -2.22 -5.34 -11.40
C ALA A 134 -2.74 -5.16 -12.83
N ARG A 135 -4.00 -5.44 -13.11
CA ARG A 135 -4.61 -5.25 -14.41
C ARG A 135 -5.82 -4.33 -14.31
N ILE A 136 -6.07 -3.58 -15.35
CA ILE A 136 -7.27 -2.76 -15.51
C ILE A 136 -7.96 -3.23 -16.78
N GLU A 137 -9.26 -3.46 -16.68
CA GLU A 137 -10.11 -3.87 -17.80
C GLU A 137 -11.36 -2.99 -17.81
N GLN A 138 -11.78 -2.55 -18.99
CA GLN A 138 -13.06 -1.86 -19.14
C GLN A 138 -14.13 -2.86 -19.49
N ARG A 139 -15.19 -2.93 -18.69
CA ARG A 139 -16.37 -3.77 -18.93
C ARG A 139 -17.24 -3.15 -20.03
N GLU A 140 -18.11 -3.94 -20.66
CA GLU A 140 -18.98 -3.50 -21.76
C GLU A 140 -19.90 -2.33 -21.39
N ASP A 141 -20.29 -2.21 -20.13
CA ASP A 141 -21.09 -1.09 -19.61
C ASP A 141 -20.28 0.19 -19.37
N GLY A 142 -18.98 0.18 -19.73
CA GLY A 142 -18.06 1.30 -19.59
C GLY A 142 -17.34 1.36 -18.24
N ARG A 143 -17.70 0.55 -17.24
CA ARG A 143 -17.09 0.54 -15.92
C ARG A 143 -15.70 -0.09 -15.97
N TYR A 144 -14.74 0.54 -15.30
CA TYR A 144 -13.40 0.01 -15.15
C TYR A 144 -13.31 -0.96 -13.96
N LEU A 145 -12.65 -2.08 -14.18
CA LEU A 145 -12.38 -3.11 -13.19
C LEU A 145 -10.89 -3.11 -12.86
N LEU A 146 -10.57 -3.17 -11.58
CA LEU A 146 -9.24 -3.50 -11.11
C LEU A 146 -9.16 -5.02 -10.94
N LYS A 147 -8.13 -5.65 -11.49
CA LYS A 147 -7.95 -7.10 -11.43
C LYS A 147 -6.57 -7.44 -10.87
N LYS A 148 -6.46 -8.63 -10.29
CA LYS A 148 -5.17 -9.18 -9.86
C LYS A 148 -4.19 -9.28 -11.02
N ALA A 149 -2.90 -9.21 -10.71
CA ALA A 149 -1.86 -9.53 -11.68
C ALA A 149 -1.96 -10.99 -12.18
N ALA A 150 -1.40 -11.25 -13.35
CA ALA A 150 -1.26 -12.62 -13.87
C ALA A 150 -0.30 -13.45 -13.01
N ASP A 151 0.73 -12.82 -12.41
CA ASP A 151 1.62 -13.46 -11.43
C ASP A 151 1.08 -13.28 -10.00
N PRO A 152 0.50 -14.32 -9.36
CA PRO A 152 -0.04 -14.21 -8.01
C PRO A 152 1.02 -13.88 -6.94
N ALA A 153 2.31 -14.18 -7.21
CA ALA A 153 3.40 -13.89 -6.29
C ALA A 153 3.78 -12.40 -6.25
N LYS A 154 3.37 -11.66 -7.28
CA LYS A 154 3.63 -10.21 -7.43
C LYS A 154 2.39 -9.34 -7.35
N ASP A 155 1.20 -9.95 -7.22
CA ASP A 155 -0.06 -9.22 -7.20
C ASP A 155 -0.08 -8.08 -6.16
N GLN A 156 -0.33 -6.87 -6.64
CA GLN A 156 -0.39 -5.65 -5.84
C GLN A 156 -1.78 -5.02 -5.82
N SER A 157 -2.79 -5.73 -6.32
CA SER A 157 -4.18 -5.25 -6.35
C SER A 157 -4.71 -4.84 -4.97
N TYR A 158 -4.23 -5.50 -3.90
CA TYR A 158 -4.57 -5.18 -2.51
C TYR A 158 -4.28 -3.72 -2.12
N VAL A 159 -3.18 -3.14 -2.57
CA VAL A 159 -2.80 -1.76 -2.21
C VAL A 159 -3.35 -0.71 -3.18
N LEU A 160 -4.17 -1.14 -4.16
CA LEU A 160 -4.75 -0.32 -5.21
C LEU A 160 -6.28 -0.19 -5.10
N TYR A 161 -6.90 -0.81 -4.10
CA TYR A 161 -8.36 -0.85 -3.96
C TYR A 161 -9.01 0.54 -3.86
N SER A 162 -8.24 1.55 -3.51
CA SER A 162 -8.74 2.90 -3.31
C SER A 162 -8.89 3.73 -4.60
N LEU A 163 -8.49 3.18 -5.77
CA LEU A 163 -8.63 3.89 -7.03
C LEU A 163 -10.10 4.08 -7.41
N THR A 164 -10.44 5.32 -7.78
CA THR A 164 -11.76 5.68 -8.31
C THR A 164 -11.91 5.26 -9.76
N GLN A 165 -13.14 5.29 -10.29
CA GLN A 165 -13.40 5.00 -11.70
C GLN A 165 -12.66 5.96 -12.64
N GLU A 166 -12.60 7.25 -12.30
CA GLU A 166 -11.83 8.24 -13.04
C GLU A 166 -10.33 7.91 -13.03
N GLN A 167 -9.77 7.59 -11.86
CA GLN A 167 -8.37 7.22 -11.74
C GLN A 167 -8.04 5.94 -12.53
N LEU A 168 -8.92 4.94 -12.48
CA LEU A 168 -8.76 3.70 -13.26
C LEU A 168 -8.78 3.97 -14.78
N ALA A 169 -9.67 4.86 -15.25
CA ALA A 169 -9.75 5.24 -16.66
C ALA A 169 -8.46 5.90 -17.19
N HIS A 170 -7.70 6.53 -16.30
CA HIS A 170 -6.48 7.28 -16.62
C HIS A 170 -5.19 6.64 -16.06
N THR A 171 -5.24 5.36 -15.70
CA THR A 171 -4.10 4.62 -15.17
C THR A 171 -3.75 3.43 -16.05
N MET A 172 -2.44 3.15 -16.19
CA MET A 172 -1.96 1.95 -16.87
C MET A 172 -0.94 1.21 -16.02
N PHE A 173 -1.05 -0.12 -16.01
CA PHE A 173 -0.14 -1.05 -15.35
C PHE A 173 0.45 -2.01 -16.38
N PRO A 174 1.51 -1.62 -17.13
CA PRO A 174 2.05 -2.44 -18.21
C PRO A 174 2.55 -3.81 -17.77
N LEU A 175 2.91 -3.98 -16.49
CA LEU A 175 3.43 -5.23 -15.94
C LEU A 175 2.34 -6.20 -15.46
N GLY A 176 1.05 -5.85 -15.61
CA GLY A 176 -0.05 -6.63 -15.04
C GLY A 176 -0.15 -8.08 -15.56
N ASP A 177 0.26 -8.32 -16.80
CA ASP A 177 0.25 -9.64 -17.44
C ASP A 177 1.62 -10.33 -17.43
N MET A 178 2.61 -9.75 -16.74
CA MET A 178 3.98 -10.25 -16.69
C MET A 178 4.32 -10.89 -15.34
N ASN A 179 5.24 -11.84 -15.37
CA ASN A 179 5.91 -12.31 -14.17
C ASN A 179 7.26 -11.57 -13.97
N LYS A 180 7.82 -11.67 -12.76
CA LYS A 180 9.06 -10.96 -12.41
C LYS A 180 10.27 -11.38 -13.26
N HIS A 181 10.33 -12.63 -13.68
CA HIS A 181 11.41 -13.12 -14.53
C HIS A 181 11.37 -12.42 -15.90
N GLN A 182 10.20 -12.31 -16.53
CA GLN A 182 10.03 -11.59 -17.79
C GLN A 182 10.44 -10.11 -17.66
N THR A 183 10.03 -9.45 -16.57
CA THR A 183 10.41 -8.06 -16.30
C THR A 183 11.93 -7.91 -16.23
N ARG A 184 12.63 -8.80 -15.50
CA ARG A 184 14.09 -8.77 -15.41
C ARG A 184 14.77 -9.07 -16.76
N MET A 185 14.26 -10.04 -17.52
CA MET A 185 14.78 -10.34 -18.87
C MET A 185 14.72 -9.08 -19.78
N ILE A 186 13.63 -8.33 -19.75
CA ILE A 186 13.52 -7.10 -20.54
C ILE A 186 14.53 -6.06 -20.05
N ALA A 187 14.68 -5.88 -18.74
CA ALA A 187 15.63 -4.94 -18.18
C ALA A 187 17.09 -5.27 -18.60
N ASP A 188 17.45 -6.55 -18.58
CA ASP A 188 18.76 -7.04 -19.04
C ASP A 188 18.96 -6.81 -20.53
N GLN A 189 17.98 -7.14 -21.36
CA GLN A 189 18.02 -6.94 -22.82
C GLN A 189 18.16 -5.47 -23.20
N GLN A 190 17.58 -4.57 -22.41
CA GLN A 190 17.69 -3.13 -22.59
C GLN A 190 18.93 -2.52 -21.92
N ASN A 191 19.76 -3.34 -21.28
CA ASN A 191 20.96 -2.93 -20.56
C ASN A 191 20.64 -1.84 -19.50
N PHE A 192 19.52 -1.97 -18.79
CA PHE A 192 19.20 -1.05 -17.72
C PHE A 192 20.15 -1.26 -16.53
N TYR A 193 20.76 -0.18 -16.08
CA TYR A 193 21.74 -0.20 -14.99
C TYR A 193 21.19 -0.79 -13.68
N ASN A 194 19.87 -0.69 -13.47
CA ASN A 194 19.16 -1.17 -12.30
C ASN A 194 18.49 -2.56 -12.47
N ALA A 195 18.86 -3.34 -13.52
CA ALA A 195 18.25 -4.66 -13.79
C ALA A 195 18.38 -5.63 -12.61
N ASP A 196 19.52 -5.64 -11.91
CA ASP A 196 19.80 -6.49 -10.75
C ASP A 196 19.33 -5.91 -9.41
N LYS A 197 18.75 -4.70 -9.40
CA LYS A 197 18.32 -4.04 -8.16
C LYS A 197 17.27 -4.87 -7.44
N PRO A 198 17.42 -5.12 -6.11
CA PRO A 198 16.44 -5.85 -5.34
C PRO A 198 15.14 -5.05 -5.21
N ASP A 199 14.02 -5.79 -5.07
CA ASP A 199 12.74 -5.16 -4.82
C ASP A 199 12.73 -4.50 -3.43
N SER A 200 12.02 -3.38 -3.29
CA SER A 200 11.77 -2.76 -1.97
C SER A 200 10.96 -3.71 -1.09
N GLN A 201 11.48 -4.03 0.09
CA GLN A 201 10.91 -5.04 0.99
C GLN A 201 10.08 -4.44 2.12
N ASP A 202 10.28 -3.15 2.45
CA ASP A 202 9.69 -2.51 3.63
C ASP A 202 9.12 -1.11 3.30
N ILE A 203 8.56 -0.46 4.30
CA ILE A 203 8.04 0.91 4.22
C ILE A 203 9.21 1.86 3.89
N CYS A 204 9.09 2.60 2.79
CA CYS A 204 10.19 3.37 2.22
C CYS A 204 10.83 4.40 3.18
N PHE A 205 10.04 4.97 4.10
CA PHE A 205 10.51 5.93 5.11
C PHE A 205 10.87 5.28 6.47
N VAL A 206 10.75 3.95 6.61
CA VAL A 206 11.16 3.17 7.79
C VAL A 206 11.90 1.90 7.33
N PRO A 207 13.02 2.04 6.63
CA PRO A 207 13.69 0.92 5.97
C PRO A 207 14.40 -0.05 6.94
N ASP A 208 14.53 0.33 8.22
CA ASP A 208 15.07 -0.50 9.30
C ASP A 208 14.00 -1.27 10.07
N GLY A 209 12.70 -1.05 9.75
CA GLY A 209 11.56 -1.66 10.43
C GLY A 209 11.33 -1.14 11.86
N ASP A 210 12.09 -0.14 12.34
CA ASP A 210 11.91 0.49 13.65
C ASP A 210 10.82 1.57 13.62
N TYR A 211 9.57 1.14 13.51
CA TYR A 211 8.42 2.05 13.45
C TYR A 211 8.30 2.93 14.68
N ALA A 212 8.55 2.36 15.88
CA ALA A 212 8.47 3.10 17.14
C ALA A 212 9.58 4.18 17.24
N GLY A 213 10.80 3.85 16.81
CA GLY A 213 11.90 4.80 16.74
C GLY A 213 11.63 5.90 15.73
N PHE A 214 11.09 5.56 14.55
CA PHE A 214 10.65 6.55 13.56
C PHE A 214 9.62 7.50 14.16
N ILE A 215 8.54 6.99 14.78
CA ILE A 215 7.46 7.80 15.33
C ILE A 215 8.01 8.77 16.41
N ARG A 216 8.89 8.31 17.30
CA ARG A 216 9.53 9.17 18.30
C ARG A 216 10.36 10.30 17.66
N ARG A 217 11.21 9.97 16.68
CA ARG A 217 12.02 10.97 15.96
C ARG A 217 11.17 11.99 15.21
N PHE A 218 10.16 11.49 14.53
CA PHE A 218 9.29 12.31 13.68
C PHE A 218 8.43 13.29 14.50
N THR A 219 7.88 12.84 15.63
CA THR A 219 6.98 13.66 16.47
C THR A 219 7.72 14.49 17.51
N GLY A 220 8.92 14.06 17.92
CA GLY A 220 9.60 14.61 19.09
C GLY A 220 8.88 14.33 20.41
N LYS A 221 7.82 13.51 20.40
CA LYS A 221 7.04 13.17 21.60
C LYS A 221 7.69 12.04 22.40
N ASP A 222 7.49 12.06 23.70
CA ASP A 222 7.73 10.92 24.58
C ASP A 222 6.46 10.05 24.66
N TYR A 223 6.66 8.74 24.61
CA TYR A 223 5.59 7.74 24.73
C TYR A 223 5.87 6.91 25.98
N PRO A 224 5.17 7.20 27.09
CA PRO A 224 5.48 6.60 28.38
C PRO A 224 5.30 5.09 28.38
N ALA A 225 6.04 4.43 29.26
CA ALA A 225 5.81 3.04 29.59
C ALA A 225 4.39 2.86 30.16
N GLY A 226 3.81 1.69 29.94
CA GLY A 226 2.50 1.31 30.47
C GLY A 226 2.48 -0.19 30.73
N ASP A 227 1.31 -0.70 31.09
CA ASP A 227 1.21 -2.09 31.52
C ASP A 227 0.85 -3.05 30.38
N PHE A 228 1.53 -4.18 30.36
CA PHE A 228 1.01 -5.39 29.75
C PHE A 228 0.09 -6.08 30.75
N THR A 229 -1.12 -6.40 30.34
CA THR A 229 -2.07 -7.16 31.16
C THR A 229 -2.54 -8.41 30.44
N ASP A 230 -3.06 -9.37 31.17
CA ASP A 230 -3.92 -10.41 30.60
C ASP A 230 -5.34 -9.89 30.36
N LYS A 231 -6.23 -10.78 29.88
CA LYS A 231 -7.64 -10.46 29.62
C LYS A 231 -8.43 -10.15 30.89
N ASP A 232 -7.97 -10.63 32.04
CA ASP A 232 -8.61 -10.46 33.34
C ASP A 232 -8.09 -9.19 34.06
N GLY A 233 -7.13 -8.47 33.45
CA GLY A 233 -6.58 -7.22 33.96
C GLY A 233 -5.34 -7.40 34.87
N ASN A 234 -4.84 -8.63 35.06
CA ASN A 234 -3.63 -8.85 35.82
C ASN A 234 -2.41 -8.32 35.10
N VAL A 235 -1.56 -7.56 35.78
CA VAL A 235 -0.34 -7.00 35.21
C VAL A 235 0.72 -8.09 35.03
N LEU A 236 1.19 -8.22 33.77
CA LEU A 236 2.21 -9.20 33.37
C LEU A 236 3.61 -8.57 33.27
N GLY A 237 3.69 -7.25 33.19
CA GLY A 237 4.93 -6.48 33.03
C GLY A 237 4.68 -5.11 32.43
N GLN A 238 5.74 -4.43 31.99
CA GLN A 238 5.63 -3.10 31.41
C GLN A 238 6.11 -3.04 29.95
N HIS A 239 5.40 -2.30 29.12
CA HIS A 239 5.77 -1.99 27.73
C HIS A 239 6.47 -0.62 27.61
N LYS A 240 7.16 -0.39 26.49
CA LYS A 240 7.94 0.82 26.21
C LYS A 240 7.19 1.88 25.39
N GLY A 241 5.87 1.99 25.58
CA GLY A 241 4.96 2.85 24.80
C GLY A 241 4.16 2.05 23.77
N ILE A 242 2.86 2.31 23.71
CA ILE A 242 1.89 1.55 22.88
C ILE A 242 2.23 1.54 21.38
N ILE A 243 2.93 2.57 20.88
CA ILE A 243 3.31 2.72 19.48
C ILE A 243 4.26 1.63 18.96
N GLY A 244 4.84 0.83 19.85
CA GLY A 244 5.75 -0.27 19.50
C GLY A 244 5.06 -1.61 19.29
N TYR A 245 3.72 -1.65 19.33
CA TYR A 245 2.99 -2.93 19.34
C TYR A 245 1.91 -2.99 18.28
N THR A 246 1.65 -4.24 17.82
CA THR A 246 0.64 -4.55 16.81
C THR A 246 -0.11 -5.82 17.21
N VAL A 247 -1.40 -5.88 16.97
CA VAL A 247 -2.22 -7.09 17.22
C VAL A 247 -1.65 -8.29 16.46
N GLY A 248 -1.46 -9.41 17.18
CA GLY A 248 -0.83 -10.64 16.70
C GLY A 248 0.69 -10.68 16.89
N GLN A 249 1.32 -9.62 17.42
CA GLN A 249 2.76 -9.60 17.73
C GLN A 249 3.08 -10.56 18.86
N ARG A 250 4.14 -11.37 18.67
CA ARG A 250 4.69 -12.31 19.66
C ARG A 250 6.09 -11.92 20.12
N LYS A 251 6.93 -11.46 19.17
CA LYS A 251 8.34 -11.16 19.45
C LYS A 251 8.51 -9.75 20.00
N GLY A 252 9.54 -9.53 20.81
CA GLY A 252 9.89 -8.19 21.31
C GLY A 252 9.02 -7.70 22.47
N LEU A 253 8.20 -8.55 23.10
CA LEU A 253 7.37 -8.17 24.23
C LEU A 253 8.18 -8.04 25.53
N GLY A 254 9.28 -8.79 25.67
CA GLY A 254 10.11 -8.75 26.88
C GLY A 254 9.44 -9.35 28.12
N ILE A 255 8.42 -10.20 27.93
CA ILE A 255 7.64 -10.85 29.00
C ILE A 255 8.04 -12.31 29.13
N ALA A 256 8.29 -12.75 30.38
CA ALA A 256 8.55 -14.15 30.77
C ALA A 256 7.23 -14.80 31.22
N ALA A 257 6.35 -15.15 30.31
CA ALA A 257 5.03 -15.72 30.63
C ALA A 257 5.02 -17.26 30.75
N GLY A 258 6.15 -17.93 30.61
CA GLY A 258 6.23 -19.40 30.62
C GLY A 258 5.61 -20.11 29.41
N LYS A 259 4.81 -19.41 28.63
CA LYS A 259 4.18 -19.85 27.37
C LYS A 259 4.21 -18.75 26.32
N PRO A 260 4.03 -19.05 25.02
CA PRO A 260 3.89 -18.03 24.02
C PRO A 260 2.66 -17.14 24.28
N VAL A 261 2.88 -15.81 24.34
CA VAL A 261 1.80 -14.82 24.45
C VAL A 261 1.84 -13.86 23.27
N TYR A 262 0.68 -13.28 22.95
CA TYR A 262 0.47 -12.44 21.78
C TYR A 262 -0.28 -11.16 22.17
N VAL A 263 0.01 -10.06 21.49
CA VAL A 263 -0.80 -8.85 21.62
C VAL A 263 -2.19 -9.13 21.01
N THR A 264 -3.22 -9.07 21.85
CA THR A 264 -4.61 -9.27 21.43
C THR A 264 -5.36 -7.96 21.27
N LYS A 265 -5.02 -6.94 22.09
CA LYS A 265 -5.64 -5.61 22.02
C LYS A 265 -4.67 -4.53 22.48
N ILE A 266 -4.80 -3.35 21.89
CA ILE A 266 -4.11 -2.12 22.32
C ILE A 266 -5.17 -1.14 22.79
N CYS A 267 -5.02 -0.60 24.01
CA CYS A 267 -5.94 0.33 24.65
C CYS A 267 -5.24 1.68 24.86
N PRO A 268 -5.27 2.61 23.89
CA PRO A 268 -4.51 3.86 23.96
C PRO A 268 -4.91 4.76 25.12
N ALA A 269 -6.22 4.87 25.40
CA ALA A 269 -6.74 5.72 26.49
C ALA A 269 -6.23 5.30 27.88
N GLU A 270 -5.89 4.01 28.04
CA GLU A 270 -5.40 3.45 29.30
C GLU A 270 -3.87 3.24 29.28
N ASN A 271 -3.22 3.57 28.17
CA ASN A 271 -1.81 3.26 27.91
C ASN A 271 -1.48 1.79 28.23
N ARG A 272 -2.32 0.85 27.77
CA ARG A 272 -2.30 -0.58 28.11
C ARG A 272 -2.29 -1.45 26.88
N VAL A 273 -1.52 -2.56 26.93
CA VAL A 273 -1.48 -3.59 25.89
C VAL A 273 -1.92 -4.92 26.51
N ILE A 274 -2.98 -5.52 25.96
CA ILE A 274 -3.54 -6.79 26.44
C ILE A 274 -2.84 -7.94 25.69
N LEU A 275 -2.36 -8.90 26.46
CA LEU A 275 -1.74 -10.13 25.98
C LEU A 275 -2.68 -11.31 26.21
N GLY A 276 -2.70 -12.23 25.27
CA GLY A 276 -3.49 -13.46 25.35
C GLY A 276 -2.84 -14.62 24.63
N ASP A 277 -3.57 -15.73 24.54
CA ASP A 277 -3.16 -16.92 23.83
C ASP A 277 -3.38 -16.77 22.32
N ASN A 278 -2.87 -17.71 21.52
CA ASN A 278 -3.04 -17.65 20.07
C ASN A 278 -4.52 -17.73 19.65
N GLU A 279 -5.32 -18.46 20.38
CA GLU A 279 -6.75 -18.68 20.18
C GLU A 279 -7.54 -17.37 20.31
N ASP A 280 -7.12 -16.45 21.18
CA ASP A 280 -7.73 -15.14 21.39
C ASP A 280 -7.57 -14.18 20.19
N LEU A 281 -6.77 -14.57 19.20
CA LEU A 281 -6.55 -13.77 17.97
C LEU A 281 -7.56 -14.07 16.86
N PHE A 282 -8.37 -15.11 17.00
CA PHE A 282 -9.26 -15.57 15.92
C PHE A 282 -10.66 -14.97 16.04
N HIS A 283 -11.05 -14.19 15.04
CA HIS A 283 -12.37 -13.56 14.95
C HIS A 283 -13.02 -13.85 13.59
N ARG A 284 -14.36 -13.91 13.56
CA ARG A 284 -15.14 -14.12 12.33
C ARG A 284 -15.65 -12.84 11.71
N GLU A 285 -15.75 -11.77 12.49
CA GLU A 285 -16.47 -10.57 12.11
C GLU A 285 -15.56 -9.34 12.18
N LEU A 286 -15.82 -8.38 11.32
CA LEU A 286 -15.19 -7.07 11.34
C LEU A 286 -16.05 -6.02 10.64
N ASP A 287 -15.89 -4.78 11.09
CA ASP A 287 -16.46 -3.61 10.45
C ASP A 287 -15.39 -2.87 9.64
N VAL A 288 -15.82 -2.39 8.46
CA VAL A 288 -14.97 -1.68 7.52
C VAL A 288 -15.61 -0.37 7.14
N GLU A 289 -14.84 0.70 7.23
CA GLU A 289 -15.24 2.04 6.82
C GLU A 289 -14.38 2.55 5.65
N ASP A 290 -14.75 3.71 5.12
CA ASP A 290 -14.10 4.33 3.95
C ASP A 290 -13.99 3.33 2.77
N PHE A 291 -15.01 2.50 2.60
CA PHE A 291 -15.05 1.47 1.57
C PHE A 291 -15.26 2.08 0.19
N ASN A 292 -14.40 1.69 -0.76
CA ASN A 292 -14.48 2.05 -2.17
C ASN A 292 -14.96 0.86 -2.99
N PHE A 293 -16.18 0.93 -3.57
CA PHE A 293 -16.69 -0.09 -4.48
C PHE A 293 -16.18 0.16 -5.90
N ILE A 294 -15.31 -0.74 -6.39
CA ILE A 294 -14.78 -0.65 -7.77
C ILE A 294 -15.72 -1.34 -8.76
N SER A 295 -16.09 -2.61 -8.49
CA SER A 295 -16.82 -3.43 -9.45
C SER A 295 -18.31 -3.14 -9.48
N PHE A 296 -18.88 -2.53 -8.44
CA PHE A 296 -20.29 -2.18 -8.34
C PHE A 296 -20.49 -0.67 -8.40
N GLU A 297 -21.49 -0.23 -9.13
CA GLU A 297 -22.05 1.12 -8.99
C GLU A 297 -23.07 1.14 -7.86
N ASN A 298 -23.96 0.16 -7.85
CA ASN A 298 -24.98 -0.05 -6.83
C ASN A 298 -24.77 -1.46 -6.24
N PRO A 299 -24.06 -1.59 -5.09
CA PRO A 299 -23.80 -2.88 -4.50
C PRO A 299 -25.09 -3.52 -3.95
N PRO A 300 -25.25 -4.85 -4.04
CA PRO A 300 -26.31 -5.56 -3.30
C PRO A 300 -26.22 -5.30 -1.80
N ALA A 301 -27.36 -5.30 -1.10
CA ALA A 301 -27.37 -5.12 0.36
C ALA A 301 -26.56 -6.19 1.10
N GLU A 302 -26.54 -7.42 0.54
CA GLU A 302 -25.75 -8.54 1.04
C GLU A 302 -25.26 -9.38 -0.13
N PHE A 303 -24.00 -9.86 -0.08
CA PHE A 303 -23.42 -10.71 -1.12
C PHE A 303 -22.28 -11.58 -0.57
N ARG A 304 -21.87 -12.57 -1.35
CA ARG A 304 -20.73 -13.43 -1.05
C ARG A 304 -19.48 -12.94 -1.78
N ALA A 305 -18.36 -12.91 -1.08
CA ALA A 305 -17.07 -12.56 -1.65
C ALA A 305 -15.93 -13.26 -0.92
N LYS A 306 -14.74 -13.29 -1.53
CA LYS A 306 -13.51 -13.61 -0.81
C LYS A 306 -12.90 -12.33 -0.27
N ALA A 307 -12.41 -12.35 0.97
CA ALA A 307 -11.81 -11.19 1.63
C ALA A 307 -10.38 -11.47 2.10
N LYS A 308 -9.52 -10.46 1.99
CA LYS A 308 -8.17 -10.39 2.59
C LYS A 308 -8.14 -9.26 3.62
N VAL A 309 -7.66 -9.54 4.81
CA VAL A 309 -7.48 -8.53 5.87
C VAL A 309 -6.01 -8.18 6.12
N ARG A 310 -5.10 -8.73 5.31
CA ARG A 310 -3.66 -8.40 5.26
C ARG A 310 -3.09 -8.65 3.87
N TYR A 311 -2.09 -7.90 3.47
CA TYR A 311 -1.46 -8.00 2.15
C TYR A 311 -1.01 -9.43 1.78
N ARG A 312 -0.33 -10.12 2.67
CA ARG A 312 0.23 -11.47 2.42
C ARG A 312 -0.73 -12.62 2.77
N GLN A 313 -1.95 -12.33 3.23
CA GLN A 313 -2.92 -13.35 3.57
C GLN A 313 -3.57 -13.95 2.32
N LYS A 314 -3.94 -15.23 2.37
CA LYS A 314 -4.82 -15.84 1.36
C LYS A 314 -6.26 -15.37 1.59
N GLU A 315 -6.99 -15.20 0.51
CA GLU A 315 -8.40 -14.85 0.53
C GLU A 315 -9.24 -15.95 1.18
N GLN A 316 -10.23 -15.53 1.97
CA GLN A 316 -11.17 -16.42 2.64
C GLN A 316 -12.59 -16.02 2.31
N TRP A 317 -13.48 -17.00 2.19
CA TRP A 317 -14.90 -16.77 1.93
C TRP A 317 -15.56 -16.04 3.09
N ALA A 318 -16.42 -15.08 2.74
CA ALA A 318 -17.17 -14.28 3.69
C ALA A 318 -18.53 -13.88 3.11
N THR A 319 -19.48 -13.61 4.01
CA THR A 319 -20.70 -12.86 3.72
C THR A 319 -20.41 -11.39 4.01
N VAL A 320 -20.78 -10.54 3.08
CA VAL A 320 -20.58 -9.07 3.14
C VAL A 320 -21.95 -8.42 3.18
N LYS A 321 -22.20 -7.59 4.19
CA LYS A 321 -23.41 -6.79 4.34
C LYS A 321 -23.06 -5.32 4.22
N VAL A 322 -23.73 -4.61 3.32
CA VAL A 322 -23.60 -3.15 3.18
C VAL A 322 -24.34 -2.48 4.31
N THR A 323 -23.64 -1.73 5.14
CA THR A 323 -24.18 -1.06 6.34
C THR A 323 -24.35 0.44 6.15
N GLY A 324 -23.77 1.01 5.11
CA GLY A 324 -23.88 2.42 4.73
C GLY A 324 -23.25 2.66 3.37
N GLU A 325 -23.25 3.90 2.91
CA GLU A 325 -22.71 4.30 1.59
C GLU A 325 -21.25 3.86 1.39
N ARG A 326 -20.44 3.98 2.45
CA ARG A 326 -19.02 3.63 2.45
C ARG A 326 -18.64 2.75 3.64
N SER A 327 -19.57 1.91 4.09
CA SER A 327 -19.34 0.99 5.21
C SER A 327 -19.94 -0.37 4.93
N ILE A 328 -19.23 -1.40 5.37
CA ILE A 328 -19.66 -2.80 5.26
C ILE A 328 -19.32 -3.55 6.54
N HIS A 329 -20.09 -4.59 6.80
CA HIS A 329 -19.80 -5.62 7.79
C HIS A 329 -19.42 -6.92 7.07
N ILE A 330 -18.35 -7.58 7.52
CA ILE A 330 -17.86 -8.84 6.95
C ILE A 330 -17.94 -9.94 7.99
N THR A 331 -18.58 -11.05 7.64
CA THR A 331 -18.62 -12.29 8.45
C THR A 331 -17.94 -13.41 7.68
N PHE A 332 -16.78 -13.87 8.13
CA PHE A 332 -16.03 -14.97 7.54
C PHE A 332 -16.64 -16.34 7.86
N ASP A 333 -16.57 -17.26 6.90
CA ASP A 333 -16.95 -18.66 7.11
C ASP A 333 -16.07 -19.33 8.18
N GLU A 334 -14.76 -19.01 8.16
CA GLU A 334 -13.77 -19.48 9.13
C GLU A 334 -13.11 -18.32 9.87
N PRO A 335 -12.81 -18.46 11.17
CA PRO A 335 -12.16 -17.40 11.93
C PRO A 335 -10.83 -16.96 11.32
N GLN A 336 -10.61 -15.66 11.26
CA GLN A 336 -9.40 -15.07 10.73
C GLN A 336 -8.49 -14.60 11.85
N ARG A 337 -7.19 -14.91 11.72
CA ARG A 337 -6.20 -14.59 12.75
C ARG A 337 -5.80 -13.13 12.71
N ALA A 338 -5.83 -12.48 13.87
CA ALA A 338 -5.29 -11.15 14.12
C ALA A 338 -5.84 -10.08 13.15
N ILE A 339 -7.17 -10.01 13.02
CA ILE A 339 -7.84 -8.88 12.38
C ILE A 339 -7.39 -7.61 13.11
N THR A 340 -6.87 -6.63 12.38
CA THR A 340 -6.17 -5.51 12.99
C THR A 340 -6.75 -4.18 12.50
N LYS A 341 -7.20 -3.35 13.43
CA LYS A 341 -7.65 -1.99 13.16
C LYS A 341 -6.60 -1.18 12.40
N GLY A 342 -7.02 -0.45 11.38
CA GLY A 342 -6.16 0.34 10.51
C GLY A 342 -5.58 -0.41 9.31
N GLN A 343 -5.62 -1.75 9.29
CA GLN A 343 -5.35 -2.51 8.07
C GLN A 343 -6.53 -2.40 7.09
N ALA A 344 -6.29 -2.73 5.83
CA ALA A 344 -7.34 -2.79 4.84
C ALA A 344 -8.04 -4.16 4.85
N ALA A 345 -9.35 -4.15 4.58
CA ALA A 345 -10.09 -5.31 4.09
C ALA A 345 -10.37 -5.11 2.60
N VAL A 346 -9.94 -6.06 1.77
CA VAL A 346 -10.12 -6.00 0.31
C VAL A 346 -10.89 -7.23 -0.14
N LEU A 347 -11.94 -6.99 -0.92
CA LEU A 347 -12.87 -8.02 -1.42
C LEU A 347 -12.57 -8.39 -2.85
N TYR A 348 -12.74 -9.67 -3.16
CA TYR A 348 -12.45 -10.25 -4.46
C TYR A 348 -13.58 -11.18 -4.93
N ASP A 349 -13.84 -11.14 -6.24
CA ASP A 349 -14.57 -12.16 -6.99
C ASP A 349 -13.67 -12.69 -8.10
N GLY A 350 -13.16 -13.92 -7.93
CA GLY A 350 -12.14 -14.46 -8.82
C GLY A 350 -10.86 -13.60 -8.82
N ASP A 351 -10.54 -13.01 -9.96
CA ASP A 351 -9.42 -12.07 -10.13
C ASP A 351 -9.85 -10.58 -10.02
N ILE A 352 -11.14 -10.29 -9.95
CA ILE A 352 -11.68 -8.93 -9.87
C ILE A 352 -11.62 -8.43 -8.42
N VAL A 353 -11.12 -7.21 -8.24
CA VAL A 353 -11.24 -6.48 -6.98
C VAL A 353 -12.62 -5.86 -6.90
N ILE A 354 -13.46 -6.34 -5.99
CA ILE A 354 -14.78 -5.76 -5.74
C ILE A 354 -14.62 -4.35 -5.14
N GLY A 355 -13.70 -4.21 -4.20
CA GLY A 355 -13.41 -2.98 -3.49
C GLY A 355 -12.62 -3.23 -2.23
N GLY A 356 -12.44 -2.20 -1.43
CA GLY A 356 -11.77 -2.30 -0.13
C GLY A 356 -11.98 -1.08 0.73
N GLY A 357 -11.64 -1.20 2.00
CA GLY A 357 -11.76 -0.14 3.00
C GLY A 357 -10.89 -0.40 4.21
N VAL A 358 -11.00 0.43 5.23
CA VAL A 358 -10.20 0.39 6.46
C VAL A 358 -10.95 -0.36 7.56
N ILE A 359 -10.30 -1.31 8.20
CA ILE A 359 -10.82 -2.07 9.35
C ILE A 359 -10.89 -1.14 10.56
N VAL A 360 -12.08 -1.04 11.19
CA VAL A 360 -12.33 -0.16 12.34
C VAL A 360 -12.73 -0.90 13.60
N GLY A 361 -13.24 -2.13 13.47
CA GLY A 361 -13.68 -2.96 14.59
C GLY A 361 -13.76 -4.43 14.24
#